data_6eed1e048defd08e15f99b5f02bbfd9a
#
_entry.id   6eed1e048defd08e15f99b5f02bbfd9a
#
_cell.length_a   1.000
_cell.length_b   1.000
_cell.length_c   1.000
_cell.angle_alpha   90.00
_cell.angle_beta   90.00
_cell.angle_gamma   90.00
#
_symmetry.space_group_name_H-M   'P 1'
#
loop_
_entity.id
_entity.type
_entity.pdbx_description
1 polymer ?
#
loop_
_entity_poly.entity_id
_entity_poly.type
_entity_poly.pdbx_seq_one_letter_code
_entity_poly.pdbx_strand_id
1 'polypeptide(L)'
;MFTQVFHIPDQPRNAGEGFTSRILAYGPGLLVMEWHFEKAGSVTPMHSHYHEQVTHVVKGSTKLSFPDGREDVLKAGESVYFAPNEEHALVTLEDDCVIIDAFTPIRIDHLERHRK
;
A
#
# COMPACT_ATOMS: atom_id res chain seq x y z
N MET A 1 -26.19 -9.81 7.28
CA MET A 1 -24.92 -9.77 6.52
C MET A 1 -25.00 -8.68 5.45
N PHE A 2 -23.96 -7.92 5.25
CA PHE A 2 -23.94 -6.88 4.23
C PHE A 2 -22.83 -7.15 3.23
N THR A 3 -23.23 -7.25 1.96
CA THR A 3 -22.28 -7.19 0.86
C THR A 3 -22.34 -5.77 0.30
N GLN A 4 -21.20 -5.15 0.16
CA GLN A 4 -21.11 -3.80 -0.37
C GLN A 4 -20.20 -3.82 -1.59
N VAL A 5 -20.69 -3.26 -2.70
CA VAL A 5 -19.95 -3.23 -3.96
C VAL A 5 -19.45 -1.81 -4.20
N PHE A 6 -18.16 -1.69 -4.45
CA PHE A 6 -17.51 -0.42 -4.75
C PHE A 6 -17.24 -0.35 -6.25
N HIS A 7 -18.28 0.04 -7.02
CA HIS A 7 -18.19 0.11 -8.48
C HIS A 7 -17.21 1.16 -8.96
N ILE A 8 -17.10 2.25 -8.20
CA ILE A 8 -16.23 3.37 -8.53
C ILE A 8 -15.34 3.59 -7.30
N PRO A 9 -14.03 3.36 -7.42
CA PRO A 9 -13.13 3.66 -6.30
C PRO A 9 -13.10 5.16 -6.03
N ASP A 10 -12.62 5.52 -4.85
CA ASP A 10 -12.41 6.93 -4.50
C ASP A 10 -11.50 7.60 -5.52
N GLN A 11 -11.65 8.90 -5.69
CA GLN A 11 -10.73 9.67 -6.51
C GLN A 11 -9.32 9.58 -5.91
N PRO A 12 -8.28 9.44 -6.74
CA PRO A 12 -6.91 9.47 -6.24
C PRO A 12 -6.63 10.79 -5.51
N ARG A 13 -5.94 10.69 -4.38
CA ARG A 13 -5.52 11.84 -3.59
C ARG A 13 -4.00 11.92 -3.57
N ASN A 14 -3.50 13.13 -3.61
CA ASN A 14 -2.09 13.38 -3.43
C ASN A 14 -1.68 12.87 -2.04
N ALA A 15 -0.75 11.93 -1.98
CA ALA A 15 -0.28 11.32 -0.74
C ALA A 15 1.15 11.73 -0.41
N GLY A 16 1.79 12.45 -1.32
CA GLY A 16 3.14 12.96 -1.19
C GLY A 16 3.63 13.45 -2.53
N GLU A 17 4.90 13.81 -2.61
CA GLU A 17 5.46 14.28 -3.86
C GLU A 17 5.61 13.13 -4.85
N GLY A 18 4.89 13.22 -5.97
CA GLY A 18 4.98 12.25 -7.05
C GLY A 18 4.20 10.97 -6.83
N PHE A 19 3.31 10.89 -5.85
CA PHE A 19 2.46 9.71 -5.69
C PHE A 19 1.09 10.05 -5.13
N THR A 20 0.13 9.19 -5.50
CA THR A 20 -1.26 9.32 -5.10
C THR A 20 -1.74 8.02 -4.47
N SER A 21 -2.81 8.10 -3.70
CA SER A 21 -3.48 6.94 -3.14
C SER A 21 -4.99 7.07 -3.26
N ARG A 22 -5.67 5.93 -3.26
CA ARG A 22 -7.13 5.88 -3.22
C ARG A 22 -7.58 4.60 -2.52
N ILE A 23 -8.74 4.67 -1.87
CA ILE A 23 -9.35 3.48 -1.27
C ILE A 23 -10.14 2.76 -2.35
N LEU A 24 -9.94 1.46 -2.47
CA LEU A 24 -10.68 0.62 -3.42
C LEU A 24 -11.94 0.05 -2.78
N ALA A 25 -11.84 -0.46 -1.57
CA ALA A 25 -12.96 -1.03 -0.84
C ALA A 25 -12.58 -1.16 0.64
N TYR A 26 -13.58 -1.21 1.51
CA TYR A 26 -13.34 -1.42 2.93
C TYR A 26 -14.60 -1.94 3.63
N GLY A 27 -14.41 -2.53 4.77
CA GLY A 27 -15.45 -2.95 5.70
C GLY A 27 -14.97 -2.72 7.13
N PRO A 28 -15.71 -3.17 8.15
CA PRO A 28 -15.35 -2.91 9.55
C PRO A 28 -13.99 -3.45 9.96
N GLY A 29 -13.49 -4.50 9.32
CA GLY A 29 -12.24 -5.14 9.72
C GLY A 29 -11.14 -5.10 8.67
N LEU A 30 -11.40 -4.52 7.50
CA LEU A 30 -10.49 -4.66 6.36
C LEU A 30 -10.57 -3.41 5.48
N LEU A 31 -9.42 -3.00 4.96
CA LEU A 31 -9.35 -1.90 4.00
C LEU A 31 -8.33 -2.25 2.92
N VAL A 32 -8.71 -1.98 1.67
CA VAL A 32 -7.83 -2.18 0.51
C VAL A 32 -7.65 -0.85 -0.20
N MET A 33 -6.40 -0.48 -0.46
CA MET A 33 -6.08 0.77 -1.13
C MET A 33 -5.03 0.58 -2.22
N GLU A 34 -4.98 1.54 -3.14
CA GLU A 34 -4.05 1.54 -4.26
C GLU A 34 -3.15 2.77 -4.17
N TRP A 35 -1.87 2.55 -4.47
CA TRP A 35 -0.88 3.62 -4.55
C TRP A 35 -0.32 3.67 -5.97
N HIS A 36 -0.16 4.88 -6.50
CA HIS A 36 0.48 5.11 -7.79
C HIS A 36 1.68 6.03 -7.59
N PHE A 37 2.85 5.55 -7.96
CA PHE A 37 4.11 6.28 -7.89
C PHE A 37 4.56 6.63 -9.30
N GLU A 38 4.70 7.92 -9.60
CA GLU A 38 5.02 8.38 -10.95
C GLU A 38 6.44 8.05 -11.37
N LYS A 39 7.39 8.11 -10.42
CA LYS A 39 8.81 7.97 -10.71
C LYS A 39 9.46 6.89 -9.87
N ALA A 40 10.45 6.23 -10.46
CA ALA A 40 11.35 5.35 -9.74
C ALA A 40 12.05 6.13 -8.62
N GLY A 41 12.40 5.42 -7.54
CA GLY A 41 13.09 6.03 -6.40
C GLY A 41 12.15 6.65 -5.38
N SER A 42 10.84 6.49 -5.51
CA SER A 42 9.89 6.91 -4.48
C SER A 42 10.04 6.01 -3.25
N VAL A 43 10.26 6.61 -2.10
CA VAL A 43 10.60 5.90 -0.86
C VAL A 43 9.44 5.96 0.12
N THR A 44 9.05 4.79 0.63
CA THR A 44 8.28 4.69 1.87
C THR A 44 9.29 4.37 2.97
N PRO A 45 9.52 5.29 3.92
CA PRO A 45 10.57 5.07 4.91
C PRO A 45 10.26 3.92 5.84
N MET A 46 11.29 3.43 6.52
CA MET A 46 11.16 2.33 7.49
C MET A 46 10.11 2.69 8.54
N HIS A 47 9.11 1.83 8.70
CA HIS A 47 8.02 2.04 9.64
C HIS A 47 7.40 0.71 10.04
N SER A 48 6.58 0.74 11.08
CA SER A 48 5.80 -0.41 11.52
C SER A 48 4.43 0.05 11.98
N HIS A 49 3.50 -0.88 12.01
CA HIS A 49 2.16 -0.66 12.52
C HIS A 49 1.58 -1.97 13.02
N TYR A 50 0.57 -1.89 13.88
CA TYR A 50 -0.02 -3.09 14.47
C TYR A 50 -0.90 -3.88 13.48
N HIS A 51 -1.19 -3.32 12.33
CA HIS A 51 -2.00 -3.96 11.30
C HIS A 51 -1.23 -5.08 10.61
N GLU A 52 -1.92 -6.15 10.23
CA GLU A 52 -1.40 -7.04 9.20
C GLU A 52 -1.54 -6.35 7.86
N GLN A 53 -0.62 -6.65 6.95
CA GLN A 53 -0.62 -6.04 5.63
C GLN A 53 -0.20 -7.04 4.58
N VAL A 54 -0.93 -7.07 3.46
CA VAL A 54 -0.44 -7.71 2.23
C VAL A 54 -0.23 -6.60 1.21
N THR A 55 0.93 -6.60 0.59
CA THR A 55 1.27 -5.69 -0.50
C THR A 55 1.39 -6.49 -1.79
N HIS A 56 0.68 -6.06 -2.83
CA HIS A 56 0.70 -6.68 -4.15
C HIS A 56 1.14 -5.66 -5.19
N VAL A 57 2.15 -6.00 -5.99
CA VAL A 57 2.62 -5.13 -7.07
C VAL A 57 1.79 -5.41 -8.32
N VAL A 58 1.05 -4.41 -8.78
CA VAL A 58 0.22 -4.52 -10.00
C VAL A 58 1.06 -4.20 -11.23
N LYS A 59 1.91 -3.17 -11.14
CA LYS A 59 2.71 -2.69 -12.26
C LYS A 59 4.04 -2.16 -11.74
N GLY A 60 5.11 -2.46 -12.44
CA GLY A 60 6.45 -2.05 -12.06
C GLY A 60 7.12 -3.02 -11.11
N SER A 61 8.03 -2.52 -10.30
CA SER A 61 8.74 -3.32 -9.30
C SER A 61 9.17 -2.46 -8.12
N THR A 62 9.36 -3.11 -6.97
CA THR A 62 9.74 -2.45 -5.73
C THR A 62 10.82 -3.25 -5.04
N LYS A 63 11.64 -2.56 -4.24
CA LYS A 63 12.60 -3.21 -3.36
C LYS A 63 12.14 -3.02 -1.92
N LEU A 64 12.01 -4.12 -1.20
CA LEU A 64 11.68 -4.13 0.23
C LEU A 64 12.98 -4.15 1.02
N SER A 65 12.99 -3.45 2.14
CA SER A 65 14.14 -3.44 3.05
C SER A 65 13.66 -3.68 4.48
N PHE A 66 14.46 -4.42 5.24
CA PHE A 66 14.17 -4.80 6.62
C PHE A 66 15.30 -4.34 7.54
N PRO A 67 15.04 -4.18 8.87
CA PRO A 67 16.05 -3.64 9.79
C PRO A 67 17.35 -4.43 9.88
N ASP A 68 17.29 -5.75 9.61
CA ASP A 68 18.46 -6.63 9.66
C ASP A 68 19.35 -6.51 8.40
N GLY A 69 19.00 -5.61 7.47
CA GLY A 69 19.73 -5.42 6.22
C GLY A 69 19.26 -6.32 5.09
N ARG A 70 18.32 -7.23 5.36
CA ARG A 70 17.74 -8.08 4.31
C ARG A 70 16.93 -7.21 3.35
N GLU A 71 17.04 -7.55 2.06
CA GLU A 71 16.30 -6.90 0.99
C GLU A 71 15.65 -7.94 0.10
N ASP A 72 14.54 -7.58 -0.53
CA ASP A 72 13.88 -8.44 -1.50
C ASP A 72 13.23 -7.55 -2.56
N VAL A 73 13.12 -8.08 -3.78
CA VAL A 73 12.51 -7.37 -4.90
C VAL A 73 11.20 -8.03 -5.26
N LEU A 74 10.14 -7.22 -5.33
CA LEU A 74 8.83 -7.65 -5.82
C LEU A 74 8.61 -7.08 -7.21
N LYS A 75 8.24 -7.95 -8.13
CA LYS A 75 7.86 -7.60 -9.51
C LYS A 75 6.35 -7.66 -9.67
N ALA A 76 5.85 -7.09 -10.75
CA ALA A 76 4.43 -7.12 -11.06
C ALA A 76 3.87 -8.54 -10.94
N GLY A 77 2.76 -8.69 -10.23
CA GLY A 77 2.12 -9.98 -9.95
C GLY A 77 2.58 -10.65 -8.66
N GLU A 78 3.60 -10.13 -8.00
CA GLU A 78 4.13 -10.70 -6.77
C GLU A 78 3.62 -9.97 -5.55
N SER A 79 3.63 -10.65 -4.39
CA SER A 79 3.05 -10.13 -3.16
C SER A 79 3.94 -10.44 -1.96
N VAL A 80 3.75 -9.66 -0.89
CA VAL A 80 4.42 -9.88 0.38
C VAL A 80 3.40 -9.74 1.51
N TYR A 81 3.59 -10.52 2.57
CA TYR A 81 2.84 -10.39 3.81
C TYR A 81 3.75 -9.79 4.89
N PHE A 82 3.27 -8.72 5.53
CA PHE A 82 3.93 -8.11 6.69
C PHE A 82 3.13 -8.43 7.95
N ALA A 83 3.80 -9.06 8.92
CA ALA A 83 3.20 -9.35 10.22
C ALA A 83 3.02 -8.07 11.05
N PRO A 84 2.12 -8.08 12.05
CA PRO A 84 1.95 -6.92 12.93
C PRO A 84 3.28 -6.46 13.54
N ASN A 85 3.48 -5.15 13.56
CA ASN A 85 4.64 -4.48 14.17
C ASN A 85 6.01 -4.83 13.56
N GLU A 86 6.03 -5.48 12.41
CA GLU A 86 7.27 -5.76 11.69
C GLU A 86 7.69 -4.52 10.90
N GLU A 87 8.90 -4.04 11.16
CA GLU A 87 9.43 -2.87 10.46
C GLU A 87 9.78 -3.21 9.02
N HIS A 88 9.42 -2.32 8.11
CA HIS A 88 9.69 -2.49 6.68
C HIS A 88 9.77 -1.13 5.99
N ALA A 89 10.47 -1.12 4.87
CA ALA A 89 10.58 0.03 3.97
C ALA A 89 10.46 -0.44 2.54
N LEU A 90 10.14 0.48 1.66
CA LEU A 90 9.93 0.17 0.25
C LEU A 90 10.45 1.31 -0.62
N VAL A 91 11.06 0.97 -1.74
CA VAL A 91 11.43 1.94 -2.76
C VAL A 91 10.99 1.40 -4.12
N THR A 92 10.40 2.27 -4.94
CA THR A 92 10.00 1.89 -6.29
C THR A 92 11.24 1.87 -7.19
N LEU A 93 11.31 0.88 -8.08
CA LEU A 93 12.44 0.70 -8.99
C LEU A 93 12.15 1.14 -10.40
N GLU A 94 10.89 1.39 -10.73
CA GLU A 94 10.44 1.79 -12.07
C GLU A 94 9.48 2.96 -11.97
N ASP A 95 9.34 3.71 -13.08
CA ASP A 95 8.32 4.73 -13.21
C ASP A 95 6.94 4.08 -13.33
N ASP A 96 5.88 4.81 -12.96
CA ASP A 96 4.50 4.34 -13.05
C ASP A 96 4.24 3.05 -12.27
N CYS A 97 4.79 2.93 -11.09
CA CYS A 97 4.60 1.77 -10.24
C CYS A 97 3.23 1.84 -9.55
N VAL A 98 2.49 0.74 -9.60
CA VAL A 98 1.16 0.63 -8.98
C VAL A 98 1.18 -0.52 -7.97
N ILE A 99 0.75 -0.22 -6.75
CA ILE A 99 0.76 -1.15 -5.62
C ILE A 99 -0.63 -1.17 -4.99
N ILE A 100 -1.08 -2.35 -4.59
CA ILE A 100 -2.30 -2.52 -3.78
C ILE A 100 -1.89 -3.02 -2.41
N ASP A 101 -2.42 -2.39 -1.36
CA ASP A 101 -2.25 -2.80 0.03
C ASP A 101 -3.58 -3.21 0.63
N ALA A 102 -3.59 -4.34 1.32
CA ALA A 102 -4.72 -4.78 2.14
C ALA A 102 -4.29 -4.77 3.60
N PHE A 103 -5.11 -4.16 4.45
CA PHE A 103 -4.84 -4.03 5.89
C PHE A 103 -5.96 -4.62 6.72
N THR A 104 -5.60 -5.31 7.79
CA THR A 104 -6.54 -5.71 8.84
C THR A 104 -5.87 -5.54 10.21
N PRO A 105 -6.54 -4.94 11.21
CA PRO A 105 -7.84 -4.27 11.12
C PRO A 105 -7.79 -3.07 10.19
N ILE A 106 -8.93 -2.42 10.01
CA ILE A 106 -9.03 -1.27 9.11
C ILE A 106 -8.04 -0.16 9.49
N ARG A 107 -7.40 0.42 8.49
CA ARG A 107 -6.52 1.59 8.64
C ARG A 107 -7.39 2.85 8.75
N ILE A 108 -7.79 3.19 9.97
CA ILE A 108 -8.66 4.35 10.24
C ILE A 108 -7.99 5.65 9.79
N ASP A 109 -6.69 5.76 9.98
CA ASP A 109 -5.93 6.93 9.56
C ASP A 109 -6.03 7.17 8.05
N HIS A 110 -5.90 6.13 7.25
CA HIS A 110 -6.08 6.24 5.79
C HIS A 110 -7.52 6.53 5.42
N LEU A 111 -8.48 5.86 6.06
CA LEU A 111 -9.89 6.09 5.80
C LEU A 111 -10.30 7.53 6.07
N GLU A 112 -9.90 8.08 7.21
CA GLU A 112 -10.22 9.47 7.58
C GLU A 112 -9.60 10.46 6.60
N ARG A 113 -8.37 10.23 6.18
CA ARG A 113 -7.68 11.08 5.20
C ARG A 113 -8.46 11.15 3.89
N HIS A 114 -9.04 10.05 3.46
CA HIS A 114 -9.77 9.96 2.19
C HIS A 114 -11.22 10.43 2.28
N ARG A 115 -11.74 10.69 3.48
CA ARG A 115 -13.11 11.19 3.67
C ARG A 115 -13.21 12.71 3.72
N LYS A 116 -12.13 13.41 3.79
CA LYS A 116 -12.12 14.88 3.91
C LYS A 116 -12.12 15.59 2.58
#